data_93f23faf4e53fa6f78c2c88bf41c2f98
#
_entry.id   93f23faf4e53fa6f78c2c88bf41c2f98
#
_cell.length_a   1.000
_cell.length_b   1.000
_cell.length_c   1.000
_cell.angle_alpha   90.00
_cell.angle_beta   90.00
_cell.angle_gamma   90.00
#
_symmetry.space_group_name_H-M   'P 1'
#
loop_
_entity.id
_entity.type
_entity.pdbx_description
1 polymer ?
#
loop_
_entity_poly.entity_id
_entity_poly.type
_entity_poly.pdbx_seq_one_letter_code
_entity_poly.pdbx_strand_id
1 'polypeptide(L)'
;MTYKFNERELQAIENLKNPRWRINNLYHIVNKQGQAIKFNLNWAQKELYDNVWYCNIILKARQLGVTTFICLLFLDRCLFNDNLSAGIIAHTLEDAQQIFRRVKFAYDNLPPQL
;
A
#
# COMPACT_ATOMS: atom_id res chain seq x y z
N MET A 1 -5.50 22.46 26.70
CA MET A 1 -6.84 22.23 26.15
C MET A 1 -6.86 20.86 25.50
N THR A 2 -7.68 19.95 26.00
CA THR A 2 -7.73 18.57 25.46
C THR A 2 -8.81 18.52 24.38
N TYR A 3 -8.41 18.21 23.16
CA TYR A 3 -9.35 18.03 22.06
C TYR A 3 -10.16 16.73 22.28
N LYS A 4 -11.47 16.84 22.20
CA LYS A 4 -12.36 15.68 22.31
C LYS A 4 -12.78 15.25 20.92
N PHE A 5 -12.39 14.03 20.53
CA PHE A 5 -12.80 13.46 19.27
C PHE A 5 -14.26 12.99 19.35
N ASN A 6 -15.02 13.17 18.26
CA ASN A 6 -16.34 12.57 18.14
C ASN A 6 -16.23 11.08 17.78
N GLU A 7 -17.35 10.35 17.78
CA GLU A 7 -17.35 8.91 17.51
C GLU A 7 -16.78 8.56 16.12
N ARG A 8 -17.05 9.39 15.11
CA ARG A 8 -16.54 9.18 13.76
C ARG A 8 -15.03 9.35 13.71
N GLU A 9 -14.51 10.35 14.39
CA GLU A 9 -13.07 10.59 14.46
C GLU A 9 -12.36 9.48 15.21
N LEU A 10 -12.93 9.00 16.32
CA LEU A 10 -12.38 7.86 17.07
C LEU A 10 -12.36 6.59 16.22
N GLN A 11 -13.42 6.32 15.47
CA GLN A 11 -13.50 5.18 14.57
C GLN A 11 -12.46 5.29 13.45
N ALA A 12 -12.26 6.47 12.89
CA ALA A 12 -11.26 6.71 11.86
C ALA A 12 -9.84 6.48 12.40
N ILE A 13 -9.54 6.96 13.61
CA ILE A 13 -8.24 6.73 14.26
C ILE A 13 -8.01 5.24 14.48
N GLU A 14 -9.01 4.52 14.95
CA GLU A 14 -8.90 3.08 15.18
C GLU A 14 -8.70 2.30 13.88
N ASN A 15 -9.41 2.67 12.82
CA ASN A 15 -9.23 2.08 11.50
C ASN A 15 -7.80 2.31 10.98
N LEU A 16 -7.24 3.50 11.16
CA LEU A 16 -5.87 3.81 10.75
C LEU A 16 -4.79 3.02 11.49
N LYS A 17 -5.10 2.47 12.65
CA LYS A 17 -4.18 1.59 13.38
C LYS A 17 -4.11 0.17 12.79
N ASN A 18 -5.09 -0.23 11.99
CA ASN A 18 -5.16 -1.55 11.40
C ASN A 18 -4.49 -1.54 10.01
N PRO A 19 -3.34 -2.23 9.83
CA PRO A 19 -2.64 -2.25 8.53
C PRO A 19 -3.49 -2.81 7.40
N ARG A 20 -4.31 -3.82 7.68
CA ARG A 20 -5.17 -4.43 6.65
C ARG A 20 -6.25 -3.46 6.18
N TRP A 21 -6.83 -2.69 7.10
CA TRP A 21 -7.79 -1.65 6.75
C TRP A 21 -7.12 -0.56 5.90
N ARG A 22 -5.90 -0.13 6.25
CA ARG A 22 -5.16 0.88 5.48
C ARG A 22 -4.93 0.42 4.04
N ILE A 23 -4.47 -0.81 3.86
CA ILE A 23 -4.21 -1.36 2.51
C ILE A 23 -5.50 -1.39 1.67
N ASN A 24 -6.63 -1.72 2.27
CA ASN A 24 -7.91 -1.84 1.55
C ASN A 24 -8.65 -0.52 1.35
N ASN A 25 -8.29 0.56 2.06
CA ASN A 25 -9.13 1.75 2.09
C ASN A 25 -8.39 3.06 1.85
N LEU A 26 -7.07 3.09 1.97
CA LEU A 26 -6.31 4.34 1.99
C LEU A 26 -5.69 4.69 0.65
N TYR A 27 -5.32 3.71 -0.15
CA TYR A 27 -4.48 3.91 -1.32
C TYR A 27 -5.25 3.86 -2.62
N HIS A 28 -4.75 4.59 -3.61
CA HIS A 28 -5.27 4.62 -4.97
C HIS A 28 -4.22 4.10 -5.95
N ILE A 29 -4.69 3.42 -6.98
CA ILE A 29 -3.85 2.92 -8.07
C ILE A 29 -4.46 3.32 -9.41
N VAL A 30 -3.66 3.20 -10.47
CA VAL A 30 -4.15 3.37 -11.85
C VAL A 30 -4.57 2.00 -12.37
N ASN A 31 -5.80 1.88 -12.85
CA ASN A 31 -6.28 0.66 -13.47
C ASN A 31 -5.80 0.52 -14.94
N LYS A 32 -6.19 -0.57 -15.60
CA LYS A 32 -5.80 -0.82 -17.00
C LYS A 32 -6.35 0.22 -17.97
N GLN A 33 -7.42 0.91 -17.60
CA GLN A 33 -8.03 1.98 -18.40
C GLN A 33 -7.42 3.36 -18.12
N GLY A 34 -6.40 3.44 -17.29
CA GLY A 34 -5.73 4.70 -16.93
C GLY A 34 -6.47 5.53 -15.89
N GLN A 35 -7.47 4.98 -15.23
CA GLN A 35 -8.25 5.67 -14.22
C GLN A 35 -7.71 5.41 -12.82
N ALA A 36 -7.73 6.45 -11.97
CA ALA A 36 -7.41 6.31 -10.56
C ALA A 36 -8.56 5.63 -9.83
N ILE A 37 -8.28 4.49 -9.21
CA ILE A 37 -9.26 3.73 -8.44
C ILE A 37 -8.73 3.42 -7.05
N LYS A 38 -9.63 3.21 -6.11
CA LYS A 38 -9.29 2.77 -4.76
C LYS A 38 -8.79 1.33 -4.80
N PHE A 39 -7.67 1.07 -4.14
CA PHE A 39 -7.08 -0.26 -4.10
C PHE A 39 -7.82 -1.14 -3.09
N ASN A 40 -8.13 -2.36 -3.51
CA ASN A 40 -8.63 -3.43 -2.64
C ASN A 40 -7.86 -4.71 -2.94
N LEU A 41 -7.56 -5.48 -1.91
CA LEU A 41 -6.85 -6.75 -2.07
C LEU A 41 -7.69 -7.76 -2.86
N ASN A 42 -7.09 -8.35 -3.91
CA ASN A 42 -7.69 -9.50 -4.57
C ASN A 42 -7.34 -10.80 -3.80
N TRP A 43 -7.81 -11.96 -4.29
CA TRP A 43 -7.61 -13.23 -3.59
C TRP A 43 -6.13 -13.59 -3.41
N ALA A 44 -5.30 -13.35 -4.43
CA ALA A 44 -3.87 -13.67 -4.38
C ALA A 44 -3.12 -12.73 -3.43
N GLN A 45 -3.49 -11.47 -3.42
CA GLN A 45 -2.91 -10.47 -2.53
C GLN A 45 -3.29 -10.72 -1.07
N LYS A 46 -4.53 -11.12 -0.80
CA LYS A 46 -4.97 -11.51 0.54
C LYS A 46 -4.19 -12.71 1.07
N GLU A 47 -4.01 -13.72 0.23
CA GLU A 47 -3.23 -14.90 0.59
C GLU A 47 -1.79 -14.53 0.92
N LEU A 48 -1.16 -13.71 0.09
CA LEU A 48 0.19 -13.23 0.34
C LEU A 48 0.26 -12.40 1.64
N TYR A 49 -0.69 -11.51 1.87
CA TYR A 49 -0.74 -10.70 3.07
C TYR A 49 -0.78 -11.54 4.34
N ASP A 50 -1.62 -12.58 4.33
CA ASP A 50 -1.81 -13.45 5.49
C ASP A 50 -0.60 -14.35 5.76
N ASN A 51 0.26 -14.58 4.77
CA ASN A 51 1.42 -15.48 4.86
C ASN A 51 2.78 -14.77 4.76
N VAL A 52 2.79 -13.45 4.76
CA VAL A 52 4.04 -12.67 4.69
C VAL A 52 4.91 -12.92 5.92
N TRP A 53 6.20 -13.16 5.67
CA TRP A 53 7.22 -13.39 6.68
C TRP A 53 8.41 -12.45 6.41
N TYR A 54 9.48 -12.54 7.19
CA TYR A 54 10.61 -11.63 7.00
C TYR A 54 11.38 -11.87 5.69
N CYS A 55 11.29 -13.06 5.13
CA CYS A 55 11.94 -13.43 3.89
C CYS A 55 10.96 -14.26 3.04
N ASN A 56 10.66 -13.80 1.83
CA ASN A 56 9.64 -14.42 1.00
C ASN A 56 10.13 -14.60 -0.44
N ILE A 57 9.84 -15.76 -1.03
CA ILE A 57 10.00 -16.01 -2.46
C ILE A 57 8.61 -16.27 -3.04
N ILE A 58 8.22 -15.49 -4.05
CA ILE A 58 6.89 -15.55 -4.60
C ILE A 58 6.95 -16.05 -6.03
N LEU A 59 6.47 -17.27 -6.25
CA LEU A 59 6.26 -17.81 -7.59
C LEU A 59 4.84 -17.50 -8.03
N LYS A 60 4.70 -16.77 -9.14
CA LYS A 60 3.40 -16.27 -9.57
C LYS A 60 3.25 -16.30 -11.09
N ALA A 61 1.99 -16.40 -11.53
CA ALA A 61 1.63 -16.06 -12.90
C ALA A 61 1.63 -14.53 -13.09
N ARG A 62 1.71 -14.08 -14.33
CA ARG A 62 1.62 -12.66 -14.66
C ARG A 62 0.23 -12.10 -14.30
N GLN A 63 0.18 -10.81 -14.02
CA GLN A 63 -1.07 -10.04 -13.84
C GLN A 63 -1.89 -10.41 -12.59
N LEU A 64 -1.27 -10.98 -11.55
CA LEU A 64 -1.93 -11.18 -10.27
C LEU A 64 -1.88 -9.95 -9.36
N GLY A 65 -1.24 -8.86 -9.80
CA GLY A 65 -1.17 -7.63 -9.04
C GLY A 65 -0.22 -7.68 -7.84
N VAL A 66 0.68 -8.66 -7.78
CA VAL A 66 1.60 -8.83 -6.65
C VAL A 66 2.56 -7.65 -6.52
N THR A 67 3.10 -7.16 -7.63
CA THR A 67 4.01 -6.01 -7.62
C THR A 67 3.33 -4.78 -7.05
N THR A 68 2.10 -4.50 -7.46
CA THR A 68 1.31 -3.38 -6.94
C THR A 68 1.08 -3.53 -5.44
N PHE A 69 0.70 -4.72 -4.98
CA PHE A 69 0.49 -5.00 -3.57
C PHE A 69 1.76 -4.77 -2.75
N ILE A 70 2.91 -5.27 -3.21
CA ILE A 70 4.19 -5.09 -2.51
C ILE A 70 4.58 -3.62 -2.45
N CYS A 71 4.37 -2.86 -3.52
CA CYS A 71 4.61 -1.41 -3.53
C CYS A 71 3.79 -0.70 -2.46
N LEU A 72 2.51 -1.02 -2.36
CA LEU A 72 1.63 -0.42 -1.36
C LEU A 72 1.98 -0.87 0.05
N LEU A 73 2.37 -2.13 0.24
CA LEU A 73 2.80 -2.65 1.54
C LEU A 73 4.06 -1.92 2.02
N PHE A 74 5.03 -1.72 1.15
CA PHE A 74 6.26 -0.99 1.48
C PHE A 74 5.96 0.47 1.81
N LEU A 75 5.12 1.12 1.02
CA LEU A 75 4.70 2.50 1.29
C LEU A 75 4.01 2.61 2.64
N ASP A 76 3.07 1.71 2.93
CA ASP A 76 2.34 1.69 4.20
C ASP A 76 3.29 1.53 5.38
N ARG A 77 4.23 0.61 5.28
CA ARG A 77 5.20 0.39 6.36
C ARG A 77 6.12 1.59 6.57
N CYS A 78 6.55 2.25 5.49
CA CYS A 78 7.39 3.44 5.60
C CYS A 78 6.63 4.64 6.16
N LEU A 79 5.34 4.77 5.86
CA LEU A 79 4.51 5.88 6.35
C LEU A 79 4.16 5.76 7.83
N PHE A 80 3.93 4.54 8.31
CA PHE A 80 3.42 4.30 9.65
C PHE A 80 4.44 3.71 10.62
N ASN A 81 5.71 3.64 10.21
CA ASN A 81 6.82 3.21 11.07
C ASN A 81 7.97 4.19 10.94
N ASP A 82 8.54 4.60 12.07
CA ASP A 82 9.65 5.54 12.10
C ASP A 82 10.95 4.90 11.61
N ASN A 83 11.76 5.68 10.89
CA ASN A 83 13.12 5.30 10.49
C ASN A 83 13.19 4.01 9.66
N LEU A 84 12.13 3.70 8.91
CA LEU A 84 12.09 2.54 8.05
C LEU A 84 12.39 2.94 6.60
N SER A 85 13.34 2.26 5.97
CA SER A 85 13.66 2.45 4.55
C SER A 85 13.36 1.16 3.79
N ALA A 86 12.82 1.30 2.59
CA ALA A 86 12.56 0.18 1.70
C ALA A 86 13.25 0.40 0.36
N GLY A 87 13.76 -0.68 -0.23
CA GLY A 87 14.44 -0.61 -1.52
C GLY A 87 13.78 -1.50 -2.55
N ILE A 88 13.79 -1.07 -3.80
CA ILE A 88 13.26 -1.80 -4.94
C ILE A 88 14.39 -2.03 -5.93
N ILE A 89 14.64 -3.29 -6.27
CA ILE A 89 15.64 -3.67 -7.27
C ILE A 89 14.90 -4.41 -8.39
N ALA A 90 15.13 -4.00 -9.62
CA ALA A 90 14.57 -4.63 -10.80
C ALA A 90 15.67 -4.98 -11.79
N HIS A 91 15.29 -5.60 -12.91
CA HIS A 91 16.23 -6.02 -13.94
C HIS A 91 17.01 -4.85 -14.55
N THR A 92 16.36 -3.69 -14.71
CA THR A 92 16.98 -2.46 -15.19
C THR A 92 16.58 -1.29 -14.30
N LEU A 93 17.35 -0.19 -14.38
CA LEU A 93 16.99 1.04 -13.69
C LEU A 93 15.62 1.56 -14.15
N GLU A 94 15.33 1.46 -15.44
CA GLU A 94 14.06 1.90 -16.01
C GLU A 94 12.89 1.12 -15.41
N ASP A 95 13.01 -0.19 -15.29
CA ASP A 95 11.98 -1.02 -14.67
C ASP A 95 11.78 -0.68 -13.20
N ALA A 96 12.85 -0.43 -12.46
CA ALA A 96 12.78 0.00 -11.08
C ALA A 96 12.06 1.35 -10.95
N GLN A 97 12.32 2.28 -11.86
CA GLN A 97 11.65 3.58 -11.89
C GLN A 97 10.16 3.44 -12.18
N GLN A 98 9.76 2.55 -13.08
CA GLN A 98 8.35 2.28 -13.37
C GLN A 98 7.62 1.74 -12.13
N ILE A 99 8.25 0.82 -11.41
CA ILE A 99 7.70 0.29 -10.17
C ILE A 99 7.57 1.41 -9.12
N PHE A 100 8.60 2.24 -9.00
CA PHE A 100 8.59 3.35 -8.04
C PHE A 100 7.49 4.38 -8.35
N ARG A 101 7.16 4.60 -9.62
CA ARG A 101 6.06 5.49 -10.00
C ARG A 101 4.71 5.05 -9.41
N ARG A 102 4.50 3.75 -9.26
CA ARG A 102 3.29 3.22 -8.60
C ARG A 102 3.23 3.63 -7.14
N VAL A 103 4.37 3.55 -6.44
CA VAL A 103 4.48 3.99 -5.04
C VAL A 103 4.22 5.51 -4.94
N LYS A 104 4.84 6.28 -5.81
CA LYS A 104 4.69 7.74 -5.84
C LYS A 104 3.24 8.14 -6.12
N PHE A 105 2.58 7.48 -7.06
CA PHE A 105 1.18 7.73 -7.36
C PHE A 105 0.28 7.48 -6.15
N ALA A 106 0.48 6.37 -5.46
CA ALA A 106 -0.27 6.07 -4.24
C ALA A 106 -0.01 7.11 -3.15
N TYR A 107 1.23 7.54 -2.99
CA TYR A 107 1.59 8.57 -2.03
C TYR A 107 0.94 9.92 -2.34
N ASP A 108 0.99 10.34 -3.62
CA ASP A 108 0.45 11.63 -4.05
C ASP A 108 -1.09 11.71 -3.95
N ASN A 109 -1.76 10.56 -3.93
CA ASN A 109 -3.21 10.47 -3.86
C ASN A 109 -3.73 10.09 -2.47
N LEU A 110 -2.89 10.20 -1.44
CA LEU A 110 -3.32 10.01 -0.06
C LEU A 110 -4.29 11.13 0.37
N PRO A 111 -5.19 10.84 1.33
CA PRO A 111 -6.06 11.88 1.88
C PRO A 111 -5.25 13.06 2.44
N PRO A 112 -5.73 14.32 2.28
CA PRO A 112 -4.99 15.51 2.72
C PRO A 112 -4.73 15.55 4.22
N GLN A 113 -5.47 14.79 5.00
CA GLN A 113 -5.32 14.72 6.46
C GLN A 113 -4.09 13.93 6.93
N LEU A 114 -3.38 13.27 6.02
CA LEU A 114 -2.20 12.46 6.35
C LEU A 114 -0.88 13.12 5.93
#